data_2eee15ca3c7e7904d3afabe4576ffc6f
#
_entry.id   2eee15ca3c7e7904d3afabe4576ffc6f
#
_cell.length_a   1.000
_cell.length_b   1.000
_cell.length_c   1.000
_cell.angle_alpha   90.00
_cell.angle_beta   90.00
_cell.angle_gamma   90.00
#
_symmetry.space_group_name_H-M   'P 1'
#
loop_
_entity.id
_entity.type
_entity.pdbx_description
1 polymer ?
#
loop_
_entity_poly.entity_id
_entity_poly.type
_entity_poly.pdbx_seq_one_letter_code
_entity_poly.pdbx_strand_id
1 'polypeptide(L)'
;MIAAGADDAVHTLCFDGGWAGAPHRALRNSTLTNWEDAGCPSSPNRPNEGEVLATDASGREHRRYDDIMPLPGMVGDLDALALYAGQSAALVRDVMPAGEIVRQIAAEARRALERL
;
A
#
# COMPACT_ATOMS: atom_id res chain seq x y z
N MET A 1 6.35 -1.23 -5.68
CA MET A 1 6.90 -0.20 -4.77
C MET A 1 8.13 0.50 -5.36
N ILE A 2 9.12 -0.21 -5.89
CA ILE A 2 10.34 0.43 -6.45
C ILE A 2 10.06 1.39 -7.60
N ALA A 3 9.00 1.15 -8.37
CA ALA A 3 8.57 2.02 -9.48
C ALA A 3 7.62 3.16 -9.05
N ALA A 4 7.27 3.26 -7.76
CA ALA A 4 6.34 4.26 -7.29
C ALA A 4 6.94 5.68 -7.35
N GLY A 5 6.19 6.62 -7.93
CA GLY A 5 6.49 8.04 -7.91
C GLY A 5 6.04 8.71 -6.60
N ALA A 6 6.35 10.00 -6.47
CA ALA A 6 6.02 10.75 -5.25
C ALA A 6 4.50 10.84 -5.00
N ASP A 7 3.72 10.90 -6.08
CA ASP A 7 2.27 11.07 -6.04
C ASP A 7 1.48 9.76 -6.00
N ASP A 8 2.18 8.61 -6.09
CA ASP A 8 1.52 7.30 -6.09
C ASP A 8 1.07 6.85 -4.69
N ALA A 9 1.65 7.41 -3.63
CA ALA A 9 1.25 7.15 -2.25
C ALA A 9 0.15 8.14 -1.81
N VAL A 10 -1.10 7.73 -1.93
CA VAL A 10 -2.30 8.56 -1.73
C VAL A 10 -2.85 8.40 -0.31
N HIS A 11 -3.22 9.51 0.34
CA HIS A 11 -3.98 9.49 1.59
C HIS A 11 -5.46 9.28 1.27
N THR A 12 -6.07 8.20 1.79
CA THR A 12 -7.40 7.76 1.34
C THR A 12 -8.20 7.09 2.45
N LEU A 13 -9.52 7.09 2.31
CA LEU A 13 -10.48 6.30 3.11
C LEU A 13 -10.96 5.05 2.36
N CYS A 14 -10.38 4.74 1.21
CA CYS A 14 -10.83 3.65 0.34
C CYS A 14 -10.79 2.27 1.03
N PHE A 15 -9.76 1.99 1.83
CA PHE A 15 -9.53 0.69 2.45
C PHE A 15 -9.94 0.69 3.93
N ASP A 16 -11.21 0.95 4.20
CA ASP A 16 -11.75 1.05 5.56
C ASP A 16 -12.66 -0.11 5.97
N GLY A 17 -12.64 -1.21 5.20
CA GLY A 17 -13.56 -2.35 5.38
C GLY A 17 -13.47 -3.05 6.74
N GLY A 18 -12.32 -3.03 7.40
CA GLY A 18 -12.13 -3.54 8.76
C GLY A 18 -12.15 -2.46 9.83
N TRP A 19 -12.00 -1.19 9.43
CA TRP A 19 -11.95 -0.04 10.32
C TRP A 19 -12.61 1.17 9.67
N ALA A 20 -13.92 1.27 9.81
CA ALA A 20 -14.74 2.29 9.15
C ALA A 20 -14.25 3.72 9.43
N GLY A 21 -14.06 4.49 8.36
CA GLY A 21 -13.64 5.87 8.43
C GLY A 21 -12.17 6.08 8.82
N ALA A 22 -11.36 5.03 8.90
CA ALA A 22 -9.93 5.15 9.19
C ALA A 22 -9.15 5.57 7.92
N PRO A 23 -8.43 6.71 7.96
CA PRO A 23 -7.62 7.12 6.83
C PRO A 23 -6.32 6.30 6.77
N HIS A 24 -5.95 5.91 5.57
CA HIS A 24 -4.73 5.18 5.27
C HIS A 24 -3.90 5.91 4.21
N ARG A 25 -2.64 5.56 4.11
CA ARG A 25 -1.83 5.94 2.95
C ARG A 25 -1.42 4.67 2.21
N ALA A 26 -1.83 4.59 0.95
CA ALA A 26 -1.60 3.42 0.10
C ALA A 26 -1.14 3.84 -1.30
N LEU A 27 -0.44 2.93 -1.99
CA LEU A 27 -0.13 3.11 -3.40
C LEU A 27 -1.42 3.01 -4.22
N ARG A 28 -1.49 3.81 -5.28
CA ARG A 28 -2.59 3.78 -6.24
C ARG A 28 -2.66 2.41 -6.93
N ASN A 29 -3.85 1.84 -6.96
CA ASN A 29 -4.15 0.57 -7.62
C ASN A 29 -5.56 0.59 -8.23
N SER A 30 -6.01 -0.54 -8.81
CA SER A 30 -7.32 -0.64 -9.44
C SER A 30 -8.48 -0.36 -8.48
N THR A 31 -8.41 -0.79 -7.24
CA THR A 31 -9.45 -0.56 -6.23
C THR A 31 -9.60 0.93 -5.92
N LEU A 32 -8.49 1.61 -5.65
CA LEU A 32 -8.49 3.05 -5.34
C LEU A 32 -8.95 3.88 -6.54
N THR A 33 -8.45 3.57 -7.75
CA THR A 33 -8.83 4.28 -8.96
C THR A 33 -10.33 4.15 -9.24
N ASN A 34 -10.88 2.93 -9.22
CA ASN A 34 -12.30 2.70 -9.46
C ASN A 34 -13.19 3.39 -8.40
N TRP A 35 -12.75 3.43 -7.16
CA TRP A 35 -13.46 4.12 -6.08
C TRP A 35 -13.49 5.64 -6.28
N GLU A 36 -12.36 6.23 -6.65
CA GLU A 36 -12.26 7.67 -6.96
C GLU A 36 -13.11 8.04 -8.19
N ASP A 37 -13.03 7.25 -9.27
CA ASP A 37 -13.81 7.46 -10.49
C ASP A 37 -15.31 7.38 -10.25
N ALA A 38 -15.74 6.61 -9.26
CA ALA A 38 -17.14 6.53 -8.83
C ALA A 38 -17.56 7.67 -7.88
N GLY A 39 -16.67 8.62 -7.58
CA GLY A 39 -16.96 9.76 -6.68
C GLY A 39 -16.80 9.42 -5.20
N CYS A 40 -15.95 8.48 -4.85
CA CYS A 40 -15.62 8.09 -3.48
C CYS A 40 -16.83 7.67 -2.64
N PRO A 41 -17.72 6.80 -3.12
CA PRO A 41 -18.93 6.43 -2.41
C PRO A 41 -18.63 5.67 -1.12
N SER A 42 -19.53 5.83 -0.14
CA SER A 42 -19.47 5.05 1.10
C SER A 42 -20.03 3.65 0.90
N SER A 43 -19.62 2.72 1.78
CA SER A 43 -20.27 1.39 1.89
C SER A 43 -21.79 1.57 2.13
N PRO A 44 -22.67 0.76 1.52
CA PRO A 44 -22.38 -0.41 0.66
C PRO A 44 -22.36 -0.10 -0.85
N ASN A 45 -22.21 1.16 -1.26
CA ASN A 45 -22.39 1.59 -2.66
C ASN A 45 -21.05 1.68 -3.43
N ARG A 46 -19.99 1.09 -2.94
CA ARG A 46 -18.66 1.10 -3.59
C ARG A 46 -18.62 0.15 -4.79
N PRO A 47 -17.91 0.49 -5.87
CA PRO A 47 -17.78 -0.39 -7.03
C PRO A 47 -17.24 -1.78 -6.66
N ASN A 48 -17.95 -2.83 -7.06
CA ASN A 48 -17.60 -4.23 -6.79
C ASN A 48 -17.37 -4.54 -5.29
N GLU A 49 -18.08 -3.84 -4.40
CA GLU A 49 -18.00 -4.10 -2.96
C GLU A 49 -18.42 -5.56 -2.66
N GLY A 50 -17.64 -6.22 -1.81
CA GLY A 50 -17.86 -7.64 -1.49
C GLY A 50 -17.19 -8.64 -2.42
N GLU A 51 -16.57 -8.19 -3.53
CA GLU A 51 -15.77 -9.06 -4.39
C GLU A 51 -14.58 -9.64 -3.62
N VAL A 52 -14.42 -10.98 -3.68
CA VAL A 52 -13.25 -11.65 -3.09
C VAL A 52 -12.04 -11.41 -3.98
N LEU A 53 -11.02 -10.77 -3.44
CA LEU A 53 -9.76 -10.48 -4.14
C LEU A 53 -8.70 -11.54 -3.89
N ALA A 54 -8.63 -12.05 -2.66
CA ALA A 54 -7.60 -13.02 -2.28
C ALA A 54 -8.09 -13.98 -1.21
N THR A 55 -7.38 -15.09 -1.10
CA THR A 55 -7.57 -16.09 -0.02
C THR A 55 -6.22 -16.32 0.64
N ASP A 56 -6.16 -16.33 1.96
CA ASP A 56 -4.94 -16.62 2.70
C ASP A 56 -4.71 -18.13 2.88
N ALA A 57 -3.56 -18.49 3.47
CA ALA A 57 -3.17 -19.87 3.69
C ALA A 57 -4.13 -20.66 4.62
N SER A 58 -4.96 -19.97 5.41
CA SER A 58 -5.98 -20.58 6.25
C SER A 58 -7.32 -20.82 5.52
N GLY A 59 -7.44 -20.33 4.29
CA GLY A 59 -8.67 -20.35 3.50
C GLY A 59 -9.62 -19.19 3.76
N ARG A 60 -9.18 -18.17 4.51
CA ARG A 60 -9.98 -16.95 4.76
C ARG A 60 -9.96 -16.06 3.52
N GLU A 61 -11.15 -15.64 3.11
CA GLU A 61 -11.34 -14.68 2.02
C GLU A 61 -11.09 -13.26 2.48
N HIS A 62 -10.43 -12.48 1.61
CA HIS A 62 -10.20 -11.05 1.75
C HIS A 62 -10.86 -10.33 0.58
N ARG A 63 -11.66 -9.33 0.92
CA ARG A 63 -12.55 -8.66 -0.03
C ARG A 63 -12.02 -7.29 -0.45
N ARG A 64 -12.55 -6.80 -1.56
CA ARG A 64 -12.28 -5.44 -2.01
C ARG A 64 -12.67 -4.44 -0.92
N TYR A 65 -11.81 -3.46 -0.68
CA TYR A 65 -11.90 -2.44 0.38
C TYR A 65 -11.53 -2.90 1.80
N ASP A 66 -11.21 -4.19 2.00
CA ASP A 66 -10.64 -4.62 3.29
C ASP A 66 -9.33 -3.87 3.57
N ASP A 67 -9.07 -3.61 4.86
CA ASP A 67 -7.86 -2.95 5.36
C ASP A 67 -6.64 -3.90 5.46
N ILE A 68 -6.60 -4.92 4.60
CA ILE A 68 -5.55 -5.93 4.58
C ILE A 68 -4.55 -5.69 3.45
N MET A 69 -3.28 -5.79 3.79
CA MET A 69 -2.18 -5.78 2.83
C MET A 69 -1.88 -7.19 2.30
N PRO A 70 -1.21 -7.31 1.13
CA PRO A 70 -0.68 -8.59 0.67
C PRO A 70 0.26 -9.22 1.71
N LEU A 71 -0.01 -10.48 2.07
CA LEU A 71 0.80 -11.27 2.98
C LEU A 71 1.35 -12.53 2.29
N PRO A 72 2.49 -13.08 2.75
CA PRO A 72 3.01 -14.34 2.22
C PRO A 72 1.97 -15.47 2.31
N GLY A 73 1.84 -16.23 1.23
CA GLY A 73 0.90 -17.35 1.14
C GLY A 73 -0.52 -16.98 0.71
N MET A 74 -0.83 -15.71 0.49
CA MET A 74 -2.07 -15.31 -0.15
C MET A 74 -2.06 -15.61 -1.65
N VAL A 75 -3.22 -15.97 -2.19
CA VAL A 75 -3.46 -16.25 -3.61
C VAL A 75 -4.65 -15.42 -4.10
N GLY A 76 -4.51 -14.77 -5.26
CA GLY A 76 -5.56 -13.95 -5.85
C GLY A 76 -5.02 -12.66 -6.46
N ASP A 77 -5.87 -11.64 -6.59
CA ASP A 77 -5.49 -10.30 -7.08
C ASP A 77 -4.89 -9.46 -5.93
N LEU A 78 -3.63 -9.76 -5.62
CA LEU A 78 -2.92 -9.12 -4.51
C LEU A 78 -2.65 -7.62 -4.76
N ASP A 79 -2.54 -7.22 -6.03
CA ASP A 79 -2.29 -5.83 -6.42
C ASP A 79 -3.52 -4.93 -6.17
N ALA A 80 -4.72 -5.50 -6.06
CA ALA A 80 -5.94 -4.78 -5.74
C ALA A 80 -6.19 -4.59 -4.23
N LEU A 81 -5.41 -5.25 -3.36
CA LEU A 81 -5.46 -5.08 -1.90
C LEU A 81 -4.84 -3.75 -1.46
N ALA A 82 -4.95 -3.43 -0.17
CA ALA A 82 -4.36 -2.21 0.39
C ALA A 82 -2.81 -2.26 0.35
N LEU A 83 -2.22 -1.56 -0.61
CA LEU A 83 -0.75 -1.47 -0.77
C LEU A 83 -0.21 -0.32 0.09
N TYR A 84 -0.15 -0.52 1.40
CA TYR A 84 0.30 0.52 2.33
C TYR A 84 1.72 1.01 2.04
N ALA A 85 1.86 2.32 1.91
CA ALA A 85 3.15 2.96 1.67
C ALA A 85 3.15 4.40 2.17
N GLY A 86 4.23 4.81 2.84
CA GLY A 86 4.47 6.20 3.18
C GLY A 86 4.91 7.03 1.98
N GLN A 87 4.95 8.35 2.12
CA GLN A 87 5.42 9.27 1.07
C GLN A 87 6.88 8.98 0.67
N SER A 88 7.69 8.47 1.58
CA SER A 88 9.07 8.08 1.32
C SER A 88 9.22 6.87 0.39
N ALA A 89 8.13 6.18 0.03
CA ALA A 89 8.17 5.07 -0.93
C ALA A 89 8.81 5.47 -2.27
N ALA A 90 8.59 6.72 -2.71
CA ALA A 90 9.21 7.28 -3.92
C ALA A 90 10.74 7.41 -3.85
N LEU A 91 11.33 7.35 -2.66
CA LEU A 91 12.79 7.41 -2.47
C LEU A 91 13.44 6.03 -2.54
N VAL A 92 12.66 4.96 -2.50
CA VAL A 92 13.16 3.58 -2.62
C VAL A 92 13.50 3.31 -4.07
N ARG A 93 14.78 3.07 -4.36
CA ARG A 93 15.30 2.84 -5.72
C ARG A 93 15.64 1.38 -5.97
N ASP A 94 16.12 0.68 -4.94
CA ASP A 94 16.69 -0.66 -5.05
C ASP A 94 16.22 -1.56 -3.90
N VAL A 95 16.28 -2.86 -4.15
CA VAL A 95 16.16 -3.90 -3.11
C VAL A 95 17.55 -4.34 -2.73
N MET A 96 17.94 -4.05 -1.50
CA MET A 96 19.27 -4.39 -0.98
C MET A 96 19.17 -5.24 0.29
N PRO A 97 20.19 -6.07 0.59
CA PRO A 97 20.29 -6.74 1.89
C PRO A 97 20.27 -5.73 3.05
N ALA A 98 19.57 -6.04 4.14
CA ALA A 98 19.39 -5.12 5.27
C ALA A 98 20.73 -4.57 5.83
N GLY A 99 21.78 -5.41 5.90
CA GLY A 99 23.10 -4.96 6.36
C GLY A 99 23.77 -3.93 5.43
N GLU A 100 23.47 -3.95 4.14
CA GLU A 100 23.96 -2.94 3.18
C GLU A 100 23.20 -1.63 3.35
N ILE A 101 21.88 -1.68 3.55
CA ILE A 101 21.05 -0.51 3.83
C ILE A 101 21.59 0.23 5.07
N VAL A 102 21.85 -0.48 6.16
CA VAL A 102 22.38 0.12 7.39
C VAL A 102 23.75 0.79 7.15
N ARG A 103 24.66 0.10 6.45
CA ARG A 103 25.98 0.67 6.12
C ARG A 103 25.88 1.91 5.25
N GLN A 104 24.99 1.90 4.25
CA GLN A 104 24.76 3.04 3.38
C GLN A 104 24.21 4.24 4.15
N ILE A 105 23.15 4.06 4.96
CA ILE A 105 22.58 5.12 5.78
C ILE A 105 23.62 5.74 6.72
N ALA A 106 24.43 4.92 7.39
CA ALA A 106 25.48 5.38 8.28
C ALA A 106 26.56 6.20 7.53
N ALA A 107 26.95 5.77 6.34
CA ALA A 107 27.92 6.47 5.52
C ALA A 107 27.39 7.81 4.98
N GLU A 108 26.11 7.83 4.58
CA GLU A 108 25.43 9.06 4.11
C GLU A 108 25.26 10.06 5.24
N ALA A 109 24.85 9.62 6.42
CA ALA A 109 24.74 10.47 7.61
C ALA A 109 26.07 11.11 7.98
N ARG A 110 27.18 10.34 8.00
CA ARG A 110 28.52 10.85 8.25
C ARG A 110 28.90 11.94 7.25
N ARG A 111 28.72 11.68 5.95
CA ARG A 111 29.01 12.66 4.89
C ARG A 111 28.16 13.92 5.01
N ALA A 112 26.91 13.80 5.45
CA ALA A 112 26.04 14.96 5.66
C ALA A 112 26.55 15.84 6.83
N LEU A 113 26.99 15.23 7.92
CA LEU A 113 27.55 15.92 9.09
C LEU A 113 28.88 16.62 8.78
N GLU A 114 29.72 16.03 7.93
CA GLU A 114 31.02 16.63 7.52
C GLU A 114 30.85 17.87 6.63
N ARG A 115 29.65 18.14 6.12
CA ARG A 115 29.34 19.32 5.29
C ARG A 115 28.73 20.48 6.07
N LEU A 116 28.43 20.28 7.35
CA LEU A 116 27.92 21.32 8.24
C LEU A 116 29.06 22.15 8.85
#